data_a14978f2a4d30852fa43a26b25bf7908
#
_entry.id   a14978f2a4d30852fa43a26b25bf7908
#
_cell.length_a   1.000
_cell.length_b   1.000
_cell.length_c   1.000
_cell.angle_alpha   90.00
_cell.angle_beta   90.00
_cell.angle_gamma   90.00
#
_symmetry.space_group_name_H-M   'P 1'
#
loop_
_entity.id
_entity.type
_entity.pdbx_description
1 polymer ?
#
loop_
_entity_poly.entity_id
_entity_poly.type
_entity_poly.pdbx_seq_one_letter_code
_entity_poly.pdbx_strand_id
1 'polypeptide(L)'
;SETFYLKSALAPDGPSVSGVEVTVVDDSEFDDVELSEFEVVVVANLYRVTEDRAAAMENWVRDGGGLVFLLGDQADEDVYNDVLYKEGKGLLPVRLSGIEGDEKEEAWTLLSPDLLNHPVFRFFDGDNRQLLDGVKVFRWWQCQVPGLETAPDSLPADGVPRVIASFDNEN
;
A
#
# COMPACT_ATOMS: atom_id res chain seq x y z
N SER A 1 -12.87 9.03 -7.70
CA SER A 1 -11.52 9.10 -7.16
C SER A 1 -11.32 7.96 -6.17
N GLU A 2 -10.13 7.44 -6.07
CA GLU A 2 -9.78 6.31 -5.18
C GLU A 2 -10.10 6.64 -3.72
N THR A 3 -9.88 7.89 -3.32
CA THR A 3 -10.16 8.38 -1.96
C THR A 3 -11.63 8.29 -1.57
N PHE A 4 -12.57 8.35 -2.53
CA PHE A 4 -14.00 8.21 -2.23
C PHE A 4 -14.32 6.82 -1.68
N TYR A 5 -13.83 5.77 -2.32
CA TYR A 5 -14.08 4.39 -1.88
C TYR A 5 -13.40 4.10 -0.54
N LEU A 6 -12.18 4.59 -0.37
CA LEU A 6 -11.44 4.43 0.88
C LEU A 6 -12.14 5.13 2.04
N LYS A 7 -12.58 6.39 1.85
CA LYS A 7 -13.34 7.13 2.85
C LYS A 7 -14.63 6.40 3.23
N SER A 8 -15.39 5.93 2.23
CA SER A 8 -16.63 5.18 2.46
C SER A 8 -16.41 3.86 3.20
N ALA A 9 -15.26 3.22 2.98
CA ALA A 9 -14.90 1.98 3.68
C ALA A 9 -14.48 2.22 5.13
N LEU A 10 -13.71 3.28 5.40
CA LEU A 10 -13.20 3.62 6.72
C LEU A 10 -14.26 4.28 7.61
N ALA A 11 -15.08 5.16 7.04
CA ALA A 11 -16.14 5.88 7.74
C ALA A 11 -17.47 5.74 6.97
N PRO A 12 -18.10 4.54 7.02
CA PRO A 12 -19.36 4.31 6.33
C PRO A 12 -20.48 5.16 6.94
N ASP A 13 -21.31 5.74 6.05
CA ASP A 13 -22.53 6.44 6.46
C ASP A 13 -23.55 5.44 7.01
N GLY A 14 -24.22 5.79 8.12
CA GLY A 14 -25.31 4.97 8.67
C GLY A 14 -25.19 4.68 10.16
N PRO A 15 -25.93 3.68 10.67
CA PRO A 15 -25.96 3.36 12.09
C PRO A 15 -24.66 2.71 12.63
N SER A 16 -23.79 2.25 11.74
CA SER A 16 -22.50 1.67 12.11
C SER A 16 -21.45 2.76 12.20
N VAL A 17 -21.03 3.12 13.40
CA VAL A 17 -19.95 4.08 13.61
C VAL A 17 -18.64 3.31 13.71
N SER A 18 -17.72 3.54 12.77
CA SER A 18 -16.39 2.90 12.78
C SER A 18 -15.47 3.44 13.88
N GLY A 19 -15.75 4.64 14.38
CA GLY A 19 -14.84 5.36 15.27
C GLY A 19 -13.63 5.98 14.56
N VAL A 20 -13.59 5.92 13.23
CA VAL A 20 -12.54 6.51 12.40
C VAL A 20 -13.01 7.86 11.88
N GLU A 21 -12.25 8.90 12.13
CA GLU A 21 -12.42 10.21 11.53
C GLU A 21 -11.51 10.32 10.30
N VAL A 22 -12.09 10.60 9.12
CA VAL A 22 -11.36 10.63 7.86
C VAL A 22 -11.31 12.05 7.32
N THR A 23 -10.11 12.59 7.20
CA THR A 23 -9.80 13.83 6.50
C THR A 23 -9.21 13.48 5.13
N VAL A 24 -9.75 14.06 4.07
CA VAL A 24 -9.20 13.92 2.70
C VAL A 24 -8.51 15.23 2.35
N VAL A 25 -7.29 15.12 1.87
CA VAL A 25 -6.43 16.25 1.47
C VAL A 25 -6.02 16.05 0.02
N ASP A 26 -6.03 17.12 -0.74
CA ASP A 26 -5.54 17.11 -2.13
C ASP A 26 -4.00 17.16 -2.16
N ASP A 27 -3.40 16.64 -3.25
CA ASP A 27 -1.93 16.58 -3.43
C ASP A 27 -1.28 17.96 -3.28
N SER A 28 -1.93 19.03 -3.73
CA SER A 28 -1.41 20.39 -3.63
C SER A 28 -1.30 20.92 -2.19
N GLU A 29 -2.02 20.33 -1.26
CA GLU A 29 -2.07 20.70 0.15
C GLU A 29 -1.27 19.73 1.03
N PHE A 30 -0.83 18.60 0.46
CA PHE A 30 -0.21 17.51 1.22
C PHE A 30 1.07 17.93 1.94
N ASP A 31 1.89 18.80 1.35
CA ASP A 31 3.13 19.27 1.97
C ASP A 31 2.87 20.15 3.21
N ASP A 32 1.72 20.82 3.29
CA ASP A 32 1.34 21.72 4.38
C ASP A 32 0.57 21.00 5.52
N VAL A 33 0.25 19.71 5.37
CA VAL A 33 -0.49 18.94 6.38
C VAL A 33 0.35 18.71 7.64
N GLU A 34 -0.21 19.03 8.81
CA GLU A 34 0.43 18.71 10.09
C GLU A 34 0.23 17.25 10.43
N LEU A 35 1.27 16.42 10.25
CA LEU A 35 1.19 14.96 10.42
C LEU A 35 0.89 14.55 11.86
N SER A 36 1.28 15.34 12.85
CA SER A 36 1.06 15.03 14.26
C SER A 36 -0.42 15.02 14.69
N GLU A 37 -1.30 15.54 13.85
CA GLU A 37 -2.75 15.51 14.07
C GLU A 37 -3.40 14.16 13.71
N PHE A 38 -2.63 13.23 13.10
CA PHE A 38 -3.16 11.96 12.60
C PHE A 38 -2.41 10.76 13.19
N GLU A 39 -3.14 9.68 13.47
CA GLU A 39 -2.55 8.39 13.84
C GLU A 39 -2.12 7.58 12.60
N VAL A 40 -2.85 7.74 11.49
CA VAL A 40 -2.57 7.02 10.24
C VAL A 40 -2.71 7.97 9.06
N VAL A 41 -1.74 7.92 8.15
CA VAL A 41 -1.78 8.61 6.86
C VAL A 41 -1.80 7.57 5.75
N VAL A 42 -2.74 7.72 4.82
CA VAL A 42 -2.82 6.90 3.61
C VAL A 42 -2.50 7.77 2.40
N VAL A 43 -1.39 7.47 1.75
CA VAL A 43 -0.95 8.11 0.50
C VAL A 43 -1.51 7.30 -0.66
N ALA A 44 -2.54 7.82 -1.33
CA ALA A 44 -3.25 7.12 -2.40
C ALA A 44 -2.92 7.73 -3.76
N ASN A 45 -2.23 6.97 -4.61
CA ASN A 45 -1.90 7.31 -6.01
C ASN A 45 -1.29 8.72 -6.18
N LEU A 46 -0.46 9.15 -5.24
CA LEU A 46 0.21 10.45 -5.29
C LEU A 46 1.33 10.41 -6.33
N TYR A 47 1.42 11.45 -7.17
CA TYR A 47 2.42 11.51 -8.23
C TYR A 47 3.84 11.58 -7.68
N ARG A 48 4.09 12.51 -6.75
CA ARG A 48 5.41 12.76 -6.16
C ARG A 48 5.33 13.10 -4.69
N VAL A 49 6.42 12.80 -3.99
CA VAL A 49 6.66 13.24 -2.62
C VAL A 49 7.97 14.03 -2.63
N THR A 50 7.99 15.20 -2.01
CA THR A 50 9.20 16.00 -1.86
C THR A 50 10.15 15.36 -0.84
N GLU A 51 11.46 15.64 -0.93
CA GLU A 51 12.45 15.14 0.05
C GLU A 51 12.14 15.63 1.47
N ASP A 52 11.71 16.89 1.60
CA ASP A 52 11.35 17.47 2.89
C ASP A 52 10.12 16.77 3.49
N ARG A 53 9.12 16.49 2.65
CA ARG A 53 7.93 15.78 3.08
C ARG A 53 8.24 14.33 3.46
N ALA A 54 9.07 13.64 2.69
CA ALA A 54 9.54 12.29 3.02
C ALA A 54 10.27 12.27 4.37
N ALA A 55 11.17 13.23 4.62
CA ALA A 55 11.87 13.35 5.90
C ALA A 55 10.92 13.63 7.07
N ALA A 56 9.91 14.46 6.87
CA ALA A 56 8.86 14.71 7.87
C ALA A 56 8.06 13.44 8.19
N MET A 57 7.65 12.69 7.15
CA MET A 57 6.97 11.39 7.31
C MET A 57 7.86 10.35 8.00
N GLU A 58 9.16 10.27 7.67
CA GLU A 58 10.10 9.36 8.34
C GLU A 58 10.18 9.61 9.84
N ASN A 59 10.24 10.87 10.25
CA ASN A 59 10.25 11.24 11.66
C ASN A 59 8.94 10.89 12.34
N TRP A 60 7.80 11.23 11.72
CA TRP A 60 6.49 10.96 12.24
C TRP A 60 6.22 9.44 12.39
N VAL A 61 6.63 8.62 11.42
CA VAL A 61 6.54 7.14 11.52
C VAL A 61 7.44 6.61 12.65
N ARG A 62 8.65 7.18 12.82
CA ARG A 62 9.55 6.80 13.93
C ARG A 62 8.95 7.13 15.29
N ASP A 63 8.14 8.19 15.37
CA ASP A 63 7.43 8.60 16.58
C ASP A 63 6.13 7.80 16.81
N GLY A 64 5.79 6.84 15.94
CA GLY A 64 4.69 5.90 16.10
C GLY A 64 3.52 6.09 15.12
N GLY A 65 3.62 6.99 14.16
CA GLY A 65 2.61 7.17 13.11
C GLY A 65 2.50 5.96 12.17
N GLY A 66 1.30 5.64 11.73
CA GLY A 66 1.03 4.58 10.77
C GLY A 66 0.98 5.11 9.34
N LEU A 67 1.79 4.58 8.43
CA LEU A 67 1.84 5.01 7.03
C LEU A 67 1.46 3.88 6.08
N VAL A 68 0.55 4.18 5.14
CA VAL A 68 0.10 3.23 4.11
C VAL A 68 0.27 3.87 2.74
N PHE A 69 0.94 3.20 1.81
CA PHE A 69 0.98 3.57 0.40
C PHE A 69 0.04 2.70 -0.41
N LEU A 70 -0.89 3.33 -1.12
CA LEU A 70 -1.71 2.71 -2.15
C LEU A 70 -1.22 3.22 -3.50
N LEU A 71 -0.36 2.44 -4.13
CA LEU A 71 0.26 2.81 -5.40
C LEU A 71 -0.77 2.69 -6.53
N GLY A 72 -0.84 3.72 -7.36
CA GLY A 72 -1.63 3.73 -8.57
C GLY A 72 -0.77 4.07 -9.78
N ASP A 73 -1.38 4.42 -10.88
CA ASP A 73 -0.72 4.66 -12.16
C ASP A 73 -0.06 6.04 -12.29
N GLN A 74 -0.30 6.93 -11.32
CA GLN A 74 0.33 8.25 -11.31
C GLN A 74 1.69 8.27 -10.58
N ALA A 75 1.98 7.28 -9.73
CA ALA A 75 3.23 7.26 -8.98
C ALA A 75 4.45 7.30 -9.92
N ASP A 76 5.36 8.24 -9.66
CA ASP A 76 6.62 8.39 -10.41
C ASP A 76 7.66 7.41 -9.85
N GLU A 77 8.01 6.38 -10.62
CA GLU A 77 8.91 5.30 -10.21
C GLU A 77 10.26 5.82 -9.70
N ASP A 78 10.87 6.74 -10.43
CA ASP A 78 12.20 7.27 -10.09
C ASP A 78 12.14 8.03 -8.76
N VAL A 79 11.15 8.92 -8.59
CA VAL A 79 10.97 9.67 -7.35
C VAL A 79 10.68 8.75 -6.17
N TYR A 80 9.80 7.75 -6.34
CA TYR A 80 9.50 6.80 -5.28
C TYR A 80 10.72 5.98 -4.88
N ASN A 81 11.51 5.54 -5.84
CA ASN A 81 12.74 4.79 -5.55
C ASN A 81 13.82 5.66 -4.89
N ASP A 82 14.01 6.89 -5.36
CA ASP A 82 15.07 7.78 -4.87
C ASP A 82 14.72 8.43 -3.52
N VAL A 83 13.44 8.84 -3.34
CA VAL A 83 13.00 9.63 -2.18
C VAL A 83 12.40 8.76 -1.09
N LEU A 84 11.66 7.71 -1.43
CA LEU A 84 10.92 6.89 -0.48
C LEU A 84 11.56 5.53 -0.20
N TYR A 85 12.13 4.86 -1.21
CA TYR A 85 12.80 3.56 -1.00
C TYR A 85 14.23 3.73 -0.49
N LYS A 86 15.03 4.66 -1.05
CA LYS A 86 16.40 5.00 -0.61
C LYS A 86 17.30 3.77 -0.41
N GLU A 87 17.33 2.86 -1.36
CA GLU A 87 18.08 1.60 -1.26
C GLU A 87 17.72 0.75 -0.02
N GLY A 88 16.44 0.74 0.35
CA GLY A 88 15.93 -0.01 1.51
C GLY A 88 16.08 0.72 2.85
N LYS A 89 16.43 2.01 2.85
CA LYS A 89 16.60 2.82 4.08
C LYS A 89 15.47 3.84 4.29
N GLY A 90 14.54 3.92 3.36
CA GLY A 90 13.43 4.89 3.39
C GLY A 90 12.13 4.29 3.91
N LEU A 91 11.04 5.00 3.63
CA LEU A 91 9.68 4.64 4.06
C LEU A 91 9.05 3.51 3.24
N LEU A 92 9.38 3.45 1.94
CA LEU A 92 8.86 2.40 1.08
C LEU A 92 9.68 1.13 1.29
N PRO A 93 9.05 -0.01 1.68
CA PRO A 93 9.80 -1.22 2.01
C PRO A 93 10.28 -2.00 0.80
N VAL A 94 9.90 -1.58 -0.41
CA VAL A 94 10.20 -2.26 -1.66
C VAL A 94 10.68 -1.29 -2.72
N ARG A 95 11.51 -1.76 -3.67
CA ARG A 95 11.86 -1.02 -4.86
C ARG A 95 10.81 -1.27 -5.93
N LEU A 96 10.32 -0.21 -6.57
CA LEU A 96 9.43 -0.31 -7.72
C LEU A 96 10.23 -0.64 -8.98
N SER A 97 9.67 -1.45 -9.88
CA SER A 97 10.33 -1.89 -11.11
C SER A 97 9.38 -1.98 -12.32
N GLY A 98 8.48 -1.02 -12.40
CA GLY A 98 7.53 -0.88 -13.51
C GLY A 98 6.12 -1.33 -13.18
N ILE A 99 5.21 -0.97 -14.08
CA ILE A 99 3.80 -1.37 -14.02
C ILE A 99 3.57 -2.48 -15.04
N GLU A 100 2.89 -3.53 -14.63
CA GLU A 100 2.42 -4.61 -15.49
C GLU A 100 0.91 -4.64 -15.61
N GLY A 101 0.45 -5.44 -16.58
CA GLY A 101 -0.96 -5.58 -16.91
C GLY A 101 -1.47 -4.50 -17.85
N ASP A 102 -2.58 -4.78 -18.53
CA ASP A 102 -3.28 -3.83 -19.42
C ASP A 102 -4.76 -4.16 -19.48
N GLU A 103 -5.60 -3.23 -19.04
CA GLU A 103 -7.04 -3.37 -19.09
C GLU A 103 -7.57 -3.54 -20.53
N LYS A 104 -6.91 -2.90 -21.51
CA LYS A 104 -7.32 -2.96 -22.93
C LYS A 104 -6.98 -4.30 -23.58
N GLU A 105 -5.91 -4.94 -23.13
CA GLU A 105 -5.48 -6.27 -23.61
C GLU A 105 -6.11 -7.39 -22.77
N GLU A 106 -6.97 -7.04 -21.81
CA GLU A 106 -7.55 -7.97 -20.85
C GLU A 106 -6.49 -8.75 -20.02
N ALA A 107 -5.28 -8.21 -19.93
CA ALA A 107 -4.24 -8.75 -19.07
C ALA A 107 -4.57 -8.42 -17.62
N TRP A 108 -4.81 -9.43 -16.82
CA TRP A 108 -5.19 -9.29 -15.40
C TRP A 108 -4.55 -10.39 -14.57
N THR A 109 -4.49 -10.16 -13.27
CA THR A 109 -4.08 -11.14 -12.27
C THR A 109 -5.09 -11.21 -11.13
N LEU A 110 -4.98 -12.22 -10.30
CA LEU A 110 -5.72 -12.40 -9.06
C LEU A 110 -4.78 -12.30 -7.86
N LEU A 111 -5.33 -12.08 -6.69
CA LEU A 111 -4.57 -12.26 -5.45
C LEU A 111 -4.28 -13.73 -5.24
N SER A 112 -3.02 -14.07 -5.03
CA SER A 112 -2.62 -15.45 -4.72
C SER A 112 -3.19 -15.90 -3.38
N PRO A 113 -3.83 -17.07 -3.33
CA PRO A 113 -4.41 -17.59 -2.10
C PRO A 113 -3.37 -17.98 -1.04
N ASP A 114 -2.12 -18.22 -1.43
CA ASP A 114 -1.13 -18.87 -0.57
C ASP A 114 -0.57 -17.99 0.54
N LEU A 115 -0.61 -16.66 0.38
CA LEU A 115 -0.03 -15.70 1.34
C LEU A 115 -1.05 -14.97 2.21
N LEU A 116 -2.35 -15.31 2.14
CA LEU A 116 -3.42 -14.59 2.86
C LEU A 116 -3.55 -15.03 4.35
N ASN A 117 -2.47 -15.45 4.99
CA ASN A 117 -2.46 -15.91 6.39
C ASN A 117 -2.25 -14.78 7.42
N HIS A 118 -2.06 -13.54 6.96
CA HIS A 118 -1.86 -12.42 7.87
C HIS A 118 -3.19 -12.00 8.53
N PRO A 119 -3.20 -11.57 9.81
CA PRO A 119 -4.42 -11.18 10.52
C PRO A 119 -5.26 -10.10 9.81
N VAL A 120 -4.67 -9.25 8.96
CA VAL A 120 -5.37 -8.26 8.15
C VAL A 120 -6.37 -8.90 7.18
N PHE A 121 -6.12 -10.15 6.75
CA PHE A 121 -6.99 -10.91 5.86
C PHE A 121 -8.00 -11.81 6.57
N ARG A 122 -8.08 -11.78 7.91
CA ARG A 122 -8.99 -12.64 8.68
C ARG A 122 -10.45 -12.57 8.24
N PHE A 123 -10.88 -11.42 7.72
CA PHE A 123 -12.23 -11.28 7.16
C PHE A 123 -12.48 -12.24 5.98
N PHE A 124 -11.43 -12.57 5.24
CA PHE A 124 -11.50 -13.46 4.07
C PHE A 124 -11.22 -14.94 4.41
N ASP A 125 -11.26 -15.32 5.68
CA ASP A 125 -11.15 -16.71 6.09
C ASP A 125 -12.46 -17.48 5.80
N GLY A 126 -12.35 -18.79 5.60
CA GLY A 126 -13.48 -19.68 5.38
C GLY A 126 -14.31 -19.29 4.14
N ASP A 127 -15.63 -19.19 4.32
CA ASP A 127 -16.58 -18.94 3.22
C ASP A 127 -16.41 -17.56 2.55
N ASN A 128 -15.82 -16.60 3.27
CA ASN A 128 -15.57 -15.26 2.72
C ASN A 128 -14.41 -15.24 1.72
N ARG A 129 -13.60 -16.28 1.62
CA ARG A 129 -12.48 -16.36 0.69
C ARG A 129 -12.92 -16.19 -0.76
N GLN A 130 -14.06 -16.77 -1.11
CA GLN A 130 -14.66 -16.64 -2.45
C GLN A 130 -14.91 -15.18 -2.90
N LEU A 131 -14.92 -14.22 -1.97
CA LEU A 131 -15.05 -12.81 -2.30
C LEU A 131 -13.81 -12.27 -3.04
N LEU A 132 -12.65 -12.89 -2.84
CA LEU A 132 -11.40 -12.54 -3.52
C LEU A 132 -11.22 -13.23 -4.87
N ASP A 133 -11.84 -14.40 -5.08
CA ASP A 133 -11.64 -15.22 -6.27
C ASP A 133 -12.08 -14.54 -7.58
N GLY A 134 -12.93 -13.53 -7.50
CA GLY A 134 -13.42 -12.77 -8.64
C GLY A 134 -12.80 -11.40 -8.83
N VAL A 135 -11.87 -10.98 -7.95
CA VAL A 135 -11.28 -9.66 -7.98
C VAL A 135 -10.11 -9.63 -8.96
N LYS A 136 -10.39 -9.19 -10.19
CA LYS A 136 -9.37 -9.01 -11.23
C LYS A 136 -8.60 -7.71 -11.02
N VAL A 137 -7.28 -7.81 -11.03
CA VAL A 137 -6.36 -6.65 -11.01
C VAL A 137 -5.74 -6.53 -12.40
N PHE A 138 -6.03 -5.44 -13.09
CA PHE A 138 -5.62 -5.22 -14.47
C PHE A 138 -4.28 -4.50 -14.58
N ARG A 139 -3.87 -3.77 -13.55
CA ARG A 139 -2.58 -3.08 -13.51
C ARG A 139 -2.00 -3.16 -12.11
N TRP A 140 -0.73 -3.50 -12.01
CA TRP A 140 -0.03 -3.61 -10.73
C TRP A 140 1.43 -3.22 -10.85
N TRP A 141 2.00 -2.77 -9.76
CA TRP A 141 3.42 -2.50 -9.67
C TRP A 141 4.21 -3.78 -9.43
N GLN A 142 5.25 -4.00 -10.23
CA GLN A 142 6.28 -4.95 -9.87
C GLN A 142 7.16 -4.38 -8.76
N CYS A 143 7.41 -5.18 -7.74
CA CYS A 143 8.15 -4.79 -6.57
C CYS A 143 9.29 -5.76 -6.28
N GLN A 144 10.48 -5.23 -6.05
CA GLN A 144 11.61 -6.00 -5.54
C GLN A 144 11.66 -5.85 -4.02
N VAL A 145 11.51 -6.97 -3.31
CA VAL A 145 11.52 -7.00 -1.83
C VAL A 145 12.92 -7.38 -1.36
N PRO A 146 13.63 -6.50 -0.63
CA PRO A 146 14.95 -6.81 -0.11
C PRO A 146 14.91 -8.03 0.83
N GLY A 147 15.82 -8.98 0.61
CA GLY A 147 15.96 -10.14 1.48
C GLY A 147 14.95 -11.28 1.26
N LEU A 148 14.01 -11.15 0.32
CA LEU A 148 13.06 -12.22 0.00
C LEU A 148 13.73 -13.43 -0.67
N GLU A 149 14.91 -13.23 -1.27
CA GLU A 149 15.64 -14.29 -1.98
C GLU A 149 16.18 -15.40 -1.05
N THR A 150 16.09 -15.24 0.26
CA THR A 150 16.86 -16.08 1.20
C THR A 150 16.07 -17.04 2.07
N ALA A 151 14.75 -16.95 2.25
CA ALA A 151 13.98 -18.04 2.91
C ALA A 151 12.47 -17.78 3.00
N PRO A 152 11.61 -18.52 2.29
CA PRO A 152 10.16 -18.40 2.44
C PRO A 152 9.61 -18.88 3.79
N ASP A 153 10.38 -19.65 4.56
CA ASP A 153 9.90 -20.31 5.79
C ASP A 153 10.43 -19.73 7.12
N SER A 154 11.27 -18.71 7.09
CA SER A 154 11.74 -18.07 8.32
C SER A 154 10.96 -16.78 8.60
N LEU A 155 10.53 -16.61 9.87
CA LEU A 155 10.04 -15.31 10.32
C LEU A 155 11.12 -14.26 10.04
N PRO A 156 10.83 -13.17 9.31
CA PRO A 156 11.80 -12.12 9.10
C PRO A 156 12.25 -11.55 10.46
N ALA A 157 13.51 -11.19 10.54
CA ALA A 157 14.03 -10.46 11.70
C ALA A 157 13.25 -9.13 11.85
N ASP A 158 13.19 -8.62 13.08
CA ASP A 158 12.57 -7.32 13.33
C ASP A 158 13.14 -6.25 12.40
N GLY A 159 12.26 -5.50 11.73
CA GLY A 159 12.62 -4.44 10.79
C GLY A 159 12.81 -4.90 9.33
N VAL A 160 12.62 -6.18 9.01
CA VAL A 160 12.65 -6.65 7.63
C VAL A 160 11.25 -6.61 7.01
N PRO A 161 11.09 -6.08 5.77
CA PRO A 161 9.81 -6.07 5.08
C PRO A 161 9.21 -7.47 4.95
N ARG A 162 7.90 -7.58 5.11
CA ARG A 162 7.17 -8.84 4.98
C ARG A 162 6.16 -8.75 3.84
N VAL A 163 6.21 -9.71 2.93
CA VAL A 163 5.15 -9.92 1.94
C VAL A 163 4.00 -10.66 2.63
N ILE A 164 2.81 -10.06 2.63
CA ILE A 164 1.59 -10.62 3.23
C ILE A 164 0.53 -10.98 2.19
N ALA A 165 0.71 -10.54 0.95
CA ALA A 165 -0.07 -10.93 -0.22
C ALA A 165 0.79 -10.83 -1.47
N SER A 166 0.50 -11.62 -2.47
CA SER A 166 1.10 -11.54 -3.81
C SER A 166 0.03 -11.71 -4.87
N PHE A 167 0.38 -11.39 -6.09
CA PHE A 167 -0.45 -11.72 -7.24
C PHE A 167 -0.08 -13.11 -7.77
N ASP A 168 -1.06 -13.77 -8.39
CA ASP A 168 -0.85 -15.05 -9.04
C ASP A 168 -0.22 -14.80 -10.44
N ASN A 169 0.95 -15.36 -10.69
CA ASN A 169 1.72 -15.12 -11.92
C ASN A 169 1.42 -16.16 -13.02
N GLU A 170 0.36 -16.95 -12.88
CA GLU A 170 0.04 -18.05 -13.82
C GLU A 170 -0.87 -17.65 -15.00
N ASN A 171 -1.10 -16.33 -15.27
CA ASN A 171 -1.91 -15.87 -16.41
C ASN A 171 -1.17 -14.94 -17.33
#